data_195701794178cd8bc37e4ef679a1546d
#
_entry.id   195701794178cd8bc37e4ef679a1546d
#
_cell.length_a   1.000
_cell.length_b   1.000
_cell.length_c   1.000
_cell.angle_alpha   90.00
_cell.angle_beta   90.00
_cell.angle_gamma   90.00
#
_symmetry.space_group_name_H-M   'P 1'
#
loop_
_entity.id
_entity.type
_entity.pdbx_description
1 polymer ?
#
loop_
_entity_poly.entity_id
_entity_poly.type
_entity_poly.pdbx_seq_one_letter_code
_entity_poly.pdbx_strand_id
1 'polypeptide(L)'
;MPAGGCLLTEVEFSKRVIDLIEKNNDFGKLEVEALKFGRHFRLPAGLKLIVARDDSDSEKMLSVLAGKYWIITTSEIPGPWAALDRKPSQDELVEVAGIVAGYSKARLSEAVAIEVVSPEGTKISLSVHPLDKRDYSRFLL
;
A
#
# COMPACT_ATOMS: atom_id res chain seq x y z
N MET A 1 -19.61 18.47 -14.28
CA MET A 1 -18.90 17.51 -13.45
C MET A 1 -19.88 16.70 -12.60
N PRO A 2 -19.78 15.38 -12.59
CA PRO A 2 -20.71 14.57 -11.78
C PRO A 2 -20.44 14.85 -10.29
N ALA A 3 -21.41 15.44 -9.66
CA ALA A 3 -21.24 15.97 -8.31
C ALA A 3 -21.09 14.90 -7.22
N GLY A 4 -21.86 13.81 -7.31
CA GLY A 4 -21.89 12.82 -6.22
C GLY A 4 -20.60 12.04 -6.03
N GLY A 5 -20.08 11.45 -7.09
CA GLY A 5 -18.84 10.66 -7.03
C GLY A 5 -17.62 11.52 -6.75
N CYS A 6 -17.60 12.72 -7.28
CA CYS A 6 -16.50 13.65 -7.07
C CYS A 6 -16.39 14.13 -5.64
N LEU A 7 -17.53 14.37 -4.97
CA LEU A 7 -17.55 14.83 -3.60
C LEU A 7 -16.93 13.78 -2.66
N LEU A 8 -17.29 12.52 -2.81
CA LEU A 8 -16.74 11.44 -2.00
C LEU A 8 -15.26 11.26 -2.24
N THR A 9 -14.83 11.30 -3.49
CA THR A 9 -13.42 11.21 -3.87
C THR A 9 -12.60 12.36 -3.31
N GLU A 10 -13.16 13.57 -3.32
CA GLU A 10 -12.50 14.75 -2.76
C GLU A 10 -12.29 14.64 -1.25
N VAL A 11 -13.27 14.09 -0.52
CA VAL A 11 -13.15 13.90 0.92
C VAL A 11 -12.04 12.91 1.24
N GLU A 12 -11.98 11.77 0.56
CA GLU A 12 -10.93 10.78 0.75
C GLU A 12 -9.56 11.34 0.37
N PHE A 13 -9.48 12.05 -0.73
CA PHE A 13 -8.24 12.70 -1.17
C PHE A 13 -7.77 13.74 -0.17
N SER A 14 -8.68 14.53 0.39
CA SER A 14 -8.36 15.52 1.41
C SER A 14 -7.77 14.91 2.66
N LYS A 15 -8.32 13.76 3.10
CA LYS A 15 -7.77 13.02 4.24
C LYS A 15 -6.32 12.61 4.00
N ARG A 16 -6.02 12.14 2.79
CA ARG A 16 -4.66 11.74 2.39
C ARG A 16 -3.71 12.92 2.36
N VAL A 17 -4.15 14.06 1.87
CA VAL A 17 -3.34 15.28 1.83
C VAL A 17 -3.04 15.76 3.24
N ILE A 18 -4.03 15.82 4.11
CA ILE A 18 -3.86 16.22 5.50
C ILE A 18 -2.88 15.29 6.21
N ASP A 19 -3.07 13.97 6.03
CA ASP A 19 -2.17 12.97 6.61
C ASP A 19 -0.72 13.19 6.15
N LEU A 20 -0.52 13.44 4.87
CA LEU A 20 0.81 13.67 4.31
C LEU A 20 1.46 14.91 4.94
N ILE A 21 0.72 16.00 5.05
CA ILE A 21 1.21 17.25 5.65
C ILE A 21 1.59 17.02 7.11
N GLU A 22 0.76 16.34 7.88
CA GLU A 22 0.99 16.11 9.30
C GLU A 22 2.15 15.15 9.58
N LYS A 23 2.34 14.13 8.74
CA LYS A 23 3.31 13.07 8.99
C LYS A 23 4.63 13.25 8.27
N ASN A 24 4.69 14.10 7.28
CA ASN A 24 5.89 14.29 6.47
C ASN A 24 6.01 15.75 6.05
N ASN A 25 6.71 16.56 6.84
CA ASN A 25 6.89 17.99 6.57
C ASN A 25 7.74 18.23 5.32
N ASP A 26 8.50 17.24 4.87
CA ASP A 26 9.44 17.37 3.77
C ASP A 26 9.00 16.51 2.59
N PHE A 27 7.74 16.67 2.17
CA PHE A 27 7.19 15.92 1.05
C PHE A 27 7.45 16.65 -0.27
N GLY A 28 7.62 15.86 -1.33
CA GLY A 28 7.85 16.39 -2.69
C GLY A 28 6.74 15.98 -3.64
N LYS A 29 6.99 16.23 -4.94
CA LYS A 29 6.06 15.91 -6.01
C LYS A 29 5.69 14.41 -6.04
N LEU A 30 6.66 13.53 -5.78
CA LEU A 30 6.45 12.09 -5.81
C LEU A 30 5.40 11.66 -4.77
N GLU A 31 5.51 12.18 -3.55
CA GLU A 31 4.58 11.85 -2.47
C GLU A 31 3.17 12.36 -2.78
N VAL A 32 3.06 13.52 -3.41
CA VAL A 32 1.76 14.06 -3.83
C VAL A 32 1.16 13.22 -4.94
N GLU A 33 1.95 12.81 -5.93
CA GLU A 33 1.47 11.93 -7.00
C GLU A 33 1.03 10.57 -6.47
N ALA A 34 1.74 10.06 -5.47
CA ALA A 34 1.40 8.78 -4.85
C ALA A 34 0.00 8.77 -4.22
N LEU A 35 -0.51 9.93 -3.81
CA LEU A 35 -1.85 10.04 -3.23
C LEU A 35 -2.98 9.65 -4.19
N LYS A 36 -2.72 9.63 -5.49
CA LYS A 36 -3.72 9.31 -6.51
C LYS A 36 -3.98 7.82 -6.66
N PHE A 37 -3.07 6.98 -6.17
CA PHE A 37 -3.13 5.54 -6.40
C PHE A 37 -3.68 4.80 -5.19
N GLY A 38 -4.47 3.76 -5.46
CA GLY A 38 -4.83 2.75 -4.49
C GLY A 38 -5.51 3.21 -3.22
N ARG A 39 -5.47 2.30 -2.25
CA ARG A 39 -5.92 2.53 -0.88
C ARG A 39 -4.71 2.86 -0.03
N HIS A 40 -4.80 3.88 0.81
CA HIS A 40 -3.70 4.35 1.64
C HIS A 40 -3.92 3.93 3.08
N PHE A 41 -2.86 3.39 3.68
CA PHE A 41 -2.84 2.98 5.08
C PHE A 41 -1.69 3.70 5.78
N ARG A 42 -1.95 4.25 6.96
CA ARG A 42 -0.92 4.82 7.83
C ARG A 42 -0.80 3.93 9.05
N LEU A 43 0.34 3.24 9.16
CA LEU A 43 0.61 2.35 10.29
C LEU A 43 1.08 3.15 11.51
N PRO A 44 0.97 2.58 12.72
CA PRO A 44 1.29 3.32 13.96
C PRO A 44 2.70 3.90 14.02
N ALA A 45 3.67 3.24 13.39
CA ALA A 45 5.05 3.72 13.37
C ALA A 45 5.30 4.82 12.32
N GLY A 46 4.29 5.21 11.56
CA GLY A 46 4.40 6.25 10.53
C GLY A 46 4.62 5.75 9.12
N LEU A 47 4.79 4.44 8.94
CA LEU A 47 4.95 3.83 7.63
C LEU A 47 3.66 3.96 6.82
N LYS A 48 3.77 4.33 5.55
CA LYS A 48 2.62 4.44 4.65
C LYS A 48 2.63 3.31 3.64
N LEU A 49 1.52 2.57 3.59
CA LEU A 49 1.29 1.50 2.63
C LEU A 49 0.22 1.93 1.64
N ILE A 50 0.49 1.73 0.35
CA ILE A 50 -0.47 1.98 -0.73
C ILE A 50 -0.77 0.65 -1.39
N VAL A 51 -2.04 0.25 -1.40
CA VAL A 51 -2.48 -1.00 -2.05
C VAL A 51 -3.31 -0.65 -3.27
N ALA A 52 -2.84 -1.06 -4.45
CA ALA A 52 -3.55 -0.80 -5.71
C ALA A 52 -4.93 -1.48 -5.72
N ARG A 53 -5.90 -0.83 -6.34
CA ARG A 53 -7.29 -1.31 -6.37
C ARG A 53 -7.54 -2.34 -7.46
N ASP A 54 -6.89 -2.19 -8.61
CA ASP A 54 -7.06 -3.04 -9.78
C ASP A 54 -5.80 -3.03 -10.64
N ASP A 55 -5.82 -3.74 -11.77
CA ASP A 55 -4.66 -3.85 -12.65
C ASP A 55 -4.25 -2.50 -13.27
N SER A 56 -5.21 -1.68 -13.65
CA SER A 56 -4.94 -0.35 -14.20
C SER A 56 -4.26 0.55 -13.19
N ASP A 57 -4.78 0.53 -11.95
CA ASP A 57 -4.21 1.29 -10.83
C ASP A 57 -2.80 0.79 -10.51
N SER A 58 -2.58 -0.53 -10.53
CA SER A 58 -1.27 -1.15 -10.33
C SER A 58 -0.26 -0.67 -11.38
N GLU A 59 -0.63 -0.69 -12.63
CA GLU A 59 0.26 -0.27 -13.72
C GLU A 59 0.68 1.19 -13.56
N LYS A 60 -0.27 2.06 -13.26
CA LYS A 60 -0.01 3.49 -13.06
C LYS A 60 0.88 3.72 -11.84
N MET A 61 0.57 3.05 -10.73
CA MET A 61 1.36 3.16 -9.51
C MET A 61 2.80 2.70 -9.74
N LEU A 62 2.99 1.54 -10.36
CA LEU A 62 4.32 1.00 -10.62
C LEU A 62 5.13 1.89 -11.56
N SER A 63 4.49 2.50 -12.56
CA SER A 63 5.19 3.38 -13.50
C SER A 63 5.77 4.62 -12.81
N VAL A 64 5.16 5.06 -11.72
CA VAL A 64 5.61 6.24 -10.97
C VAL A 64 6.52 5.87 -9.80
N LEU A 65 6.18 4.81 -9.06
CA LEU A 65 6.81 4.49 -7.77
C LEU A 65 7.89 3.40 -7.84
N ALA A 66 7.92 2.55 -8.86
CA ALA A 66 8.94 1.51 -8.95
C ALA A 66 10.34 2.13 -9.01
N GLY A 67 11.27 1.60 -8.22
CA GLY A 67 12.61 2.15 -8.10
C GLY A 67 12.73 3.33 -7.14
N LYS A 68 11.61 3.78 -6.55
CA LYS A 68 11.57 4.89 -5.60
C LYS A 68 10.93 4.49 -4.27
N TYR A 69 9.95 3.60 -4.34
CA TYR A 69 9.27 3.02 -3.18
C TYR A 69 9.57 1.52 -3.11
N TRP A 70 9.36 0.94 -1.95
CA TRP A 70 9.39 -0.52 -1.77
C TRP A 70 8.13 -1.10 -2.39
N ILE A 71 8.27 -2.12 -3.21
CA ILE A 71 7.13 -2.74 -3.92
C ILE A 71 6.88 -4.12 -3.33
N ILE A 72 5.61 -4.40 -3.04
CA ILE A 72 5.19 -5.67 -2.43
C ILE A 72 4.08 -6.27 -3.27
N THR A 73 4.16 -7.58 -3.51
CA THR A 73 3.10 -8.31 -4.20
C THR A 73 3.09 -9.76 -3.77
N THR A 74 2.00 -10.47 -4.06
CA THR A 74 1.93 -11.91 -3.91
C THR A 74 2.66 -12.56 -5.10
N SER A 75 3.37 -13.67 -4.86
CA SER A 75 4.15 -14.32 -5.92
C SER A 75 3.46 -15.55 -6.55
N GLU A 76 2.61 -16.24 -5.80
CA GLU A 76 1.99 -17.49 -6.26
C GLU A 76 0.48 -17.42 -6.42
N ILE A 77 -0.18 -16.51 -5.72
CA ILE A 77 -1.63 -16.34 -5.71
C ILE A 77 -1.97 -14.96 -6.26
N PRO A 78 -3.03 -14.83 -7.09
CA PRO A 78 -3.44 -13.50 -7.55
C PRO A 78 -3.75 -12.57 -6.39
N GLY A 79 -3.14 -11.41 -6.40
CA GLY A 79 -3.31 -10.40 -5.37
C GLY A 79 -2.86 -9.03 -5.85
N PRO A 80 -3.03 -8.01 -5.02
CA PRO A 80 -2.71 -6.65 -5.41
C PRO A 80 -1.22 -6.37 -5.40
N TRP A 81 -0.81 -5.34 -6.13
CA TRP A 81 0.49 -4.71 -5.97
C TRP A 81 0.37 -3.62 -4.92
N ALA A 82 1.41 -3.43 -4.15
CA ALA A 82 1.44 -2.43 -3.09
C ALA A 82 2.80 -1.74 -3.05
N ALA A 83 2.84 -0.56 -2.41
CA ALA A 83 4.05 0.22 -2.27
C ALA A 83 4.20 0.73 -0.85
N LEU A 84 5.44 0.83 -0.37
CA LEU A 84 5.79 1.41 0.93
C LEU A 84 6.66 2.63 0.72
N ASP A 85 6.41 3.69 1.47
CA ASP A 85 7.12 4.96 1.34
C ASP A 85 8.53 4.94 1.94
N ARG A 86 8.84 3.96 2.79
CA ARG A 86 10.13 3.87 3.47
C ARG A 86 10.46 2.43 3.80
N LYS A 87 11.71 2.19 4.24
CA LYS A 87 12.17 0.87 4.63
C LYS A 87 11.40 0.38 5.86
N PRO A 88 10.72 -0.77 5.77
CA PRO A 88 10.01 -1.34 6.92
C PRO A 88 11.00 -2.02 7.88
N SER A 89 10.67 -2.03 9.17
CA SER A 89 11.31 -2.94 10.11
C SER A 89 10.82 -4.36 9.83
N GLN A 90 11.44 -5.37 10.46
CA GLN A 90 11.03 -6.75 10.26
C GLN A 90 9.58 -6.98 10.69
N ASP A 91 9.17 -6.42 11.82
CA ASP A 91 7.80 -6.54 12.32
C ASP A 91 6.81 -5.80 11.39
N GLU A 92 7.18 -4.61 10.94
CA GLU A 92 6.37 -3.85 9.98
C GLU A 92 6.22 -4.59 8.66
N LEU A 93 7.28 -5.23 8.19
CA LEU A 93 7.24 -5.98 6.95
C LEU A 93 6.25 -7.14 7.03
N VAL A 94 6.24 -7.88 8.14
CA VAL A 94 5.29 -8.97 8.36
C VAL A 94 3.86 -8.43 8.37
N GLU A 95 3.64 -7.30 9.03
CA GLU A 95 2.32 -6.68 9.11
C GLU A 95 1.82 -6.21 7.73
N VAL A 96 2.65 -5.48 6.98
CA VAL A 96 2.24 -5.00 5.64
C VAL A 96 2.07 -6.16 4.66
N ALA A 97 2.90 -7.19 4.75
CA ALA A 97 2.74 -8.38 3.94
C ALA A 97 1.41 -9.09 4.24
N GLY A 98 1.03 -9.14 5.53
CA GLY A 98 -0.26 -9.69 5.95
C GLY A 98 -1.44 -8.89 5.39
N ILE A 99 -1.33 -7.57 5.34
CA ILE A 99 -2.35 -6.71 4.74
C ILE A 99 -2.48 -6.99 3.24
N VAL A 100 -1.38 -7.04 2.52
CA VAL A 100 -1.38 -7.35 1.09
C VAL A 100 -1.98 -8.72 0.83
N ALA A 101 -1.58 -9.72 1.62
CA ALA A 101 -2.15 -11.06 1.55
C ALA A 101 -3.66 -11.06 1.83
N GLY A 102 -4.12 -10.20 2.74
CA GLY A 102 -5.54 -10.06 3.07
C GLY A 102 -6.39 -9.54 1.91
N TYR A 103 -5.78 -8.83 0.97
CA TYR A 103 -6.44 -8.40 -0.28
C TYR A 103 -6.30 -9.41 -1.40
N SER A 104 -5.54 -10.48 -1.20
CA SER A 104 -5.39 -11.55 -2.19
C SER A 104 -6.59 -12.49 -2.12
N LYS A 105 -6.61 -13.49 -3.01
CA LYS A 105 -7.65 -14.51 -3.03
C LYS A 105 -7.40 -15.66 -2.03
N ALA A 106 -6.35 -15.55 -1.22
CA ALA A 106 -6.01 -16.58 -0.24
C ALA A 106 -6.97 -16.55 0.95
N ARG A 107 -7.18 -17.71 1.56
CA ARG A 107 -7.93 -17.83 2.81
C ARG A 107 -7.05 -17.42 3.98
N LEU A 108 -7.67 -16.97 5.08
CA LEU A 108 -6.93 -16.55 6.27
C LEU A 108 -6.02 -17.65 6.83
N SER A 109 -6.38 -18.90 6.67
CA SER A 109 -5.60 -20.04 7.15
C SER A 109 -4.46 -20.45 6.23
N GLU A 110 -4.37 -19.88 5.03
CA GLU A 110 -3.33 -20.22 4.07
C GLU A 110 -2.08 -19.38 4.26
N ALA A 111 -0.91 -20.00 4.07
CA ALA A 111 0.34 -19.25 3.99
C ALA A 111 0.47 -18.69 2.57
N VAL A 112 0.77 -17.40 2.48
CA VAL A 112 0.90 -16.69 1.21
C VAL A 112 2.34 -16.26 1.01
N ALA A 113 2.91 -16.61 -0.14
CA ALA A 113 4.25 -16.17 -0.51
C ALA A 113 4.19 -14.72 -0.98
N ILE A 114 5.00 -13.87 -0.35
CA ILE A 114 5.08 -12.44 -0.64
C ILE A 114 6.46 -12.12 -1.16
N GLU A 115 6.53 -11.32 -2.20
CA GLU A 115 7.77 -10.81 -2.76
C GLU A 115 7.87 -9.30 -2.51
N VAL A 116 9.01 -8.87 -2.00
CA VAL A 116 9.28 -7.45 -1.71
C VAL A 116 10.50 -7.04 -2.50
N VAL A 117 10.40 -5.92 -3.21
CA VAL A 117 11.52 -5.38 -3.99
C VAL A 117 11.85 -3.99 -3.45
N SER A 118 13.10 -3.81 -3.02
CA SER A 118 13.57 -2.50 -2.56
C SER A 118 13.73 -1.52 -3.72
N PRO A 119 13.83 -0.21 -3.44
CA PRO A 119 14.10 0.78 -4.51
C PRO A 119 15.37 0.48 -5.29
N GLU A 120 16.36 -0.17 -4.68
CA GLU A 120 17.61 -0.55 -5.31
C GLU A 120 17.51 -1.86 -6.11
N GLY A 121 16.37 -2.55 -6.04
CA GLY A 121 16.14 -3.78 -6.76
C GLY A 121 16.42 -5.06 -5.99
N THR A 122 16.76 -4.96 -4.70
CA THR A 122 16.95 -6.14 -3.84
C THR A 122 15.62 -6.82 -3.58
N LYS A 123 15.56 -8.13 -3.82
CA LYS A 123 14.36 -8.93 -3.63
C LYS A 123 14.41 -9.67 -2.31
N ILE A 124 13.28 -9.62 -1.59
CA ILE A 124 13.08 -10.34 -0.33
C ILE A 124 11.81 -11.16 -0.50
N SER A 125 11.86 -12.43 -0.08
CA SER A 125 10.70 -13.31 -0.10
C SER A 125 10.35 -13.72 1.32
N LEU A 126 9.07 -13.72 1.64
CA LEU A 126 8.58 -14.19 2.94
C LEU A 126 7.22 -14.85 2.77
N SER A 127 6.82 -15.60 3.78
CA SER A 127 5.52 -16.27 3.81
C SER A 127 4.76 -15.77 5.02
N VAL A 128 3.52 -15.35 4.81
CA VAL A 128 2.66 -14.82 5.88
C VAL A 128 1.25 -15.36 5.74
N HIS A 129 0.50 -15.33 6.83
CA HIS A 129 -0.94 -15.56 6.77
C HIS A 129 -1.65 -14.23 6.51
N PRO A 130 -2.71 -14.21 5.68
CA PRO A 130 -3.47 -12.99 5.47
C PRO A 130 -4.05 -12.46 6.78
N LEU A 131 -3.99 -11.14 6.97
CA LEU A 131 -4.66 -10.49 8.08
C LEU A 131 -6.15 -10.32 7.76
N ASP A 132 -6.98 -10.42 8.79
CA ASP A 132 -8.40 -10.14 8.66
C ASP A 132 -8.60 -8.64 8.44
N LYS A 133 -9.54 -8.29 7.58
CA LYS A 133 -9.87 -6.89 7.29
C LYS A 133 -10.14 -6.08 8.56
N ARG A 134 -10.73 -6.70 9.58
CA ARG A 134 -11.01 -6.05 10.87
C ARG A 134 -9.74 -5.59 11.59
N ASP A 135 -8.62 -6.26 11.34
CA ASP A 135 -7.36 -5.97 12.03
C ASP A 135 -6.60 -4.81 11.40
N TYR A 136 -6.81 -4.52 10.10
CA TYR A 136 -6.06 -3.46 9.43
C TYR A 136 -6.91 -2.30 8.92
N SER A 137 -8.24 -2.42 8.90
CA SER A 137 -9.10 -1.35 8.39
C SER A 137 -8.98 -0.05 9.19
N ARG A 138 -8.58 -0.14 10.45
CA ARG A 138 -8.35 1.03 11.31
C ARG A 138 -7.21 1.93 10.82
N PHE A 139 -6.31 1.40 10.01
CA PHE A 139 -5.18 2.17 9.45
C PHE A 139 -5.52 2.83 8.13
N LEU A 140 -6.68 2.52 7.56
CA LEU A 140 -7.11 3.05 6.26
C LEU A 140 -7.41 4.54 6.36
N LEU A 141 -6.85 5.32 5.43
CA LEU A 141 -7.09 6.75 5.33
C LEU A 141 -8.32 7.08 4.49
#